data_1b817e41a27b6c1f80da7bc9c730e91a
#
_entry.id   1b817e41a27b6c1f80da7bc9c730e91a
#
_cell.length_a   1.000
_cell.length_b   1.000
_cell.length_c   1.000
_cell.angle_alpha   90.00
_cell.angle_beta   90.00
_cell.angle_gamma   90.00
#
_symmetry.space_group_name_H-M   'P 1'
#
loop_
_entity.id
_entity.type
_entity.pdbx_description
1 polymer ?
#
loop_
_entity_poly.entity_id
_entity_poly.type
_entity_poly.pdbx_seq_one_letter_code
_entity_poly.pdbx_strand_id
1 'polypeptide(L)'
;MQGKHYTDVNHVSTLMADRLGGRSYQIHAPLFADDAEQRSMLINMRSVADVFRRAREAKVAVVGIGSILTDDSSYYDLHPSSSTDRAAIERSGASCELLAHLLDDHGRVCDYSLNRSLVSLTLPEFASIPTKIGVASGPNKAGPILSILRGNHLDTLVTDEATGARILELASEEGFSA
;
A
#
# COMPACT_ATOMS: atom_id res chain seq x y z
N MET A 1 -21.21 18.86 -6.10
CA MET A 1 -20.46 17.66 -5.64
C MET A 1 -18.97 18.00 -5.71
N GLN A 2 -18.34 18.34 -4.59
CA GLN A 2 -16.88 18.48 -4.54
C GLN A 2 -16.33 17.04 -4.54
N GLY A 3 -15.71 16.62 -5.65
CA GLY A 3 -15.04 15.35 -5.75
C GLY A 3 -13.90 15.29 -4.72
N LYS A 4 -13.81 14.18 -3.98
CA LYS A 4 -12.64 13.90 -3.15
C LYS A 4 -11.41 14.03 -4.06
N HIS A 5 -10.45 14.88 -3.70
CA HIS A 5 -9.18 14.97 -4.40
C HIS A 5 -8.40 13.67 -4.15
N TYR A 6 -8.55 12.73 -5.06
CA TYR A 6 -7.66 11.58 -5.13
C TYR A 6 -6.24 12.07 -5.39
N THR A 7 -5.34 11.74 -4.51
CA THR A 7 -3.92 11.82 -4.82
C THR A 7 -3.60 10.64 -5.72
N ASP A 8 -3.81 10.81 -7.02
CA ASP A 8 -3.50 9.79 -8.01
C ASP A 8 -1.99 9.51 -8.01
N VAL A 9 -1.62 8.28 -7.75
CA VAL A 9 -0.22 7.81 -7.73
C VAL A 9 0.49 8.14 -9.04
N ASN A 10 -0.20 8.05 -10.17
CA ASN A 10 0.34 8.40 -11.48
C ASN A 10 0.67 9.88 -11.58
N HIS A 11 -0.18 10.74 -11.03
CA HIS A 11 0.08 12.18 -10.98
C HIS A 11 1.28 12.49 -10.09
N VAL A 12 1.34 11.91 -8.90
CA VAL A 12 2.49 12.08 -7.98
C VAL A 12 3.79 11.61 -8.63
N SER A 13 3.81 10.43 -9.25
CA SER A 13 5.00 9.89 -9.90
C SER A 13 5.47 10.77 -11.07
N THR A 14 4.53 11.35 -11.83
CA THR A 14 4.85 12.28 -12.91
C THR A 14 5.46 13.57 -12.38
N LEU A 15 4.85 14.17 -11.35
CA LEU A 15 5.39 15.37 -10.70
C LEU A 15 6.78 15.16 -10.11
N MET A 16 7.00 14.01 -9.46
CA MET A 16 8.32 13.66 -8.93
C MET A 16 9.35 13.51 -10.06
N ALA A 17 8.99 12.80 -11.13
CA ALA A 17 9.87 12.62 -12.28
C ALA A 17 10.27 13.98 -12.90
N ASP A 18 9.31 14.86 -13.12
CA ASP A 18 9.56 16.21 -13.67
C ASP A 18 10.49 17.03 -12.77
N ARG A 19 10.26 17.00 -11.46
CA ARG A 19 11.08 17.74 -10.49
C ARG A 19 12.50 17.21 -10.35
N LEU A 20 12.68 15.92 -10.57
CA LEU A 20 13.98 15.23 -10.49
C LEU A 20 14.69 15.10 -11.84
N GLY A 21 14.10 15.60 -12.93
CA GLY A 21 14.67 15.48 -14.29
C GLY A 21 14.65 14.05 -14.81
N GLY A 22 13.73 13.21 -14.32
CA GLY A 22 13.59 11.81 -14.67
C GLY A 22 12.43 11.53 -15.63
N ARG A 23 12.03 10.27 -15.70
CA ARG A 23 10.87 9.81 -16.48
C ARG A 23 9.93 8.99 -15.60
N SER A 24 8.62 9.25 -15.68
CA SER A 24 7.58 8.44 -15.06
C SER A 24 7.24 7.24 -15.94
N TYR A 25 7.06 6.08 -15.32
CA TYR A 25 6.57 4.85 -15.96
C TYR A 25 5.35 4.39 -15.19
N GLN A 26 4.24 4.24 -15.89
CA GLN A 26 2.95 3.90 -15.29
C GLN A 26 2.52 2.49 -15.68
N ILE A 27 1.86 1.78 -14.77
CA ILE A 27 1.25 0.49 -15.05
C ILE A 27 -0.14 0.75 -15.64
N HIS A 28 -0.30 0.39 -16.92
CA HIS A 28 -1.58 0.47 -17.61
C HIS A 28 -2.31 -0.89 -17.52
N ALA A 29 -2.72 -1.25 -16.32
CA ALA A 29 -3.50 -2.44 -16.02
C ALA A 29 -4.44 -2.14 -14.85
N PRO A 30 -5.56 -2.87 -14.69
CA PRO A 30 -6.39 -2.77 -13.51
C PRO A 30 -5.59 -3.21 -12.27
N LEU A 31 -5.89 -2.60 -11.12
CA LEU A 31 -5.24 -2.95 -9.86
C LEU A 31 -5.62 -4.36 -9.40
N PHE A 32 -6.85 -4.78 -9.64
CA PHE A 32 -7.35 -6.12 -9.34
C PHE A 32 -7.72 -6.84 -10.64
N ALA A 33 -7.23 -8.06 -10.80
CA ALA A 33 -7.68 -8.99 -11.80
C ALA A 33 -8.91 -9.78 -11.28
N ASP A 34 -9.66 -10.42 -12.15
CA ASP A 34 -10.80 -11.23 -11.73
C ASP A 34 -10.36 -12.48 -10.97
N ASP A 35 -9.19 -13.03 -11.36
CA ASP A 35 -8.58 -14.20 -10.74
C ASP A 35 -7.05 -14.22 -10.89
N ALA A 36 -6.41 -15.27 -10.36
CA ALA A 36 -4.96 -15.44 -10.42
C ALA A 36 -4.43 -15.70 -11.84
N GLU A 37 -5.23 -16.31 -12.72
CA GLU A 37 -4.84 -16.57 -14.10
C GLU A 37 -4.83 -15.27 -14.90
N GLN A 38 -5.89 -14.47 -14.81
CA GLN A 38 -5.95 -13.15 -15.43
C GLN A 38 -4.85 -12.23 -14.89
N ARG A 39 -4.59 -12.26 -13.56
CA ARG A 39 -3.44 -11.56 -12.98
C ARG A 39 -2.13 -11.96 -13.66
N SER A 40 -1.90 -13.26 -13.81
CA SER A 40 -0.70 -13.77 -14.46
C SER A 40 -0.58 -13.27 -15.90
N MET A 41 -1.67 -13.28 -16.67
CA MET A 41 -1.69 -12.74 -18.02
C MET A 41 -1.35 -11.25 -18.05
N LEU A 42 -1.97 -10.45 -17.18
CA LEU A 42 -1.73 -9.00 -17.11
C LEU A 42 -0.27 -8.68 -16.77
N ILE A 43 0.31 -9.35 -15.78
CA ILE A 43 1.70 -9.12 -15.36
C ILE A 43 2.69 -9.50 -16.46
N ASN A 44 2.38 -10.52 -17.28
CA ASN A 44 3.23 -10.97 -18.37
C ASN A 44 3.03 -10.18 -19.67
N MET A 45 2.06 -9.28 -19.76
CA MET A 45 1.95 -8.37 -20.90
C MET A 45 3.23 -7.50 -20.97
N ARG A 46 3.86 -7.43 -22.14
CA ARG A 46 5.16 -6.78 -22.33
C ARG A 46 5.25 -5.37 -21.71
N SER A 47 4.23 -4.53 -21.94
CA SER A 47 4.20 -3.16 -21.40
C SER A 47 4.12 -3.12 -19.86
N VAL A 48 3.40 -4.05 -19.25
CA VAL A 48 3.25 -4.18 -17.80
C VAL A 48 4.51 -4.80 -17.19
N ALA A 49 5.00 -5.89 -17.80
CA ALA A 49 6.22 -6.59 -17.36
C ALA A 49 7.44 -5.68 -17.34
N ASP A 50 7.59 -4.79 -18.33
CA ASP A 50 8.67 -3.82 -18.37
C ASP A 50 8.65 -2.83 -17.20
N VAL A 51 7.46 -2.37 -16.77
CA VAL A 51 7.33 -1.49 -15.60
C VAL A 51 7.63 -2.24 -14.31
N PHE A 52 7.10 -3.47 -14.16
CA PHE A 52 7.39 -4.32 -12.99
C PHE A 52 8.88 -4.64 -12.86
N ARG A 53 9.56 -4.94 -13.98
CA ARG A 53 11.00 -5.15 -13.97
C ARG A 53 11.74 -3.93 -13.42
N ARG A 54 11.40 -2.71 -13.89
CA ARG A 54 11.98 -1.46 -13.39
C ARG A 54 11.68 -1.24 -11.91
N ALA A 55 10.48 -1.56 -11.47
CA ALA A 55 10.09 -1.43 -10.06
C ALA A 55 10.92 -2.37 -9.17
N ARG A 56 11.18 -3.61 -9.61
CA ARG A 56 12.05 -4.56 -8.88
C ARG A 56 13.52 -4.11 -8.83
N GLU A 57 13.98 -3.38 -9.84
CA GLU A 57 15.36 -2.85 -9.93
C GLU A 57 15.50 -1.49 -9.21
N ALA A 58 14.41 -0.94 -8.64
CA ALA A 58 14.45 0.34 -7.95
C ALA A 58 15.38 0.29 -6.73
N LYS A 59 16.03 1.40 -6.45
CA LYS A 59 16.88 1.56 -5.25
C LYS A 59 16.13 2.16 -4.08
N VAL A 60 15.06 2.90 -4.38
CA VAL A 60 14.21 3.56 -3.39
C VAL A 60 12.76 3.33 -3.80
N ALA A 61 11.94 2.91 -2.85
CA ALA A 61 10.49 2.90 -2.97
C ALA A 61 9.90 3.96 -2.04
N VAL A 62 8.92 4.72 -2.53
CA VAL A 62 8.12 5.63 -1.73
C VAL A 62 6.68 5.15 -1.80
N VAL A 63 6.08 4.85 -0.67
CA VAL A 63 4.74 4.25 -0.58
C VAL A 63 3.85 4.97 0.43
N GLY A 64 2.55 5.00 0.14
CA GLY A 64 1.53 5.36 1.12
C GLY A 64 1.20 4.20 2.04
N ILE A 65 0.58 4.48 3.18
CA ILE A 65 0.01 3.49 4.11
C ILE A 65 -1.49 3.76 4.20
N GLY A 66 -2.30 2.78 3.86
CA GLY A 66 -3.74 2.87 3.94
C GLY A 66 -4.29 2.32 5.26
N SER A 67 -5.34 2.98 5.78
CA SER A 67 -6.20 2.43 6.82
C SER A 67 -7.42 1.83 6.16
N ILE A 68 -7.83 0.64 6.57
CA ILE A 68 -9.09 0.02 6.15
C ILE A 68 -10.16 0.06 7.25
N LEU A 69 -9.81 0.61 8.42
CA LEU A 69 -10.67 0.66 9.60
C LEU A 69 -11.66 1.83 9.57
N THR A 70 -11.50 2.77 8.64
CA THR A 70 -12.34 3.96 8.51
C THR A 70 -13.25 3.87 7.29
N ASP A 71 -14.45 4.46 7.38
CA ASP A 71 -15.45 4.45 6.29
C ASP A 71 -14.99 5.20 5.04
N ASP A 72 -14.04 6.11 5.18
CA ASP A 72 -13.47 6.94 4.12
C ASP A 72 -12.17 6.37 3.55
N SER A 73 -11.86 5.10 3.82
CA SER A 73 -10.68 4.44 3.28
C SER A 73 -10.73 4.38 1.75
N SER A 74 -9.67 4.88 1.12
CA SER A 74 -9.51 4.82 -0.34
C SER A 74 -9.43 3.41 -0.90
N TYR A 75 -9.13 2.42 -0.07
CA TYR A 75 -9.13 1.00 -0.48
C TYR A 75 -10.49 0.56 -1.01
N TYR A 76 -11.57 1.00 -0.37
CA TYR A 76 -12.93 0.65 -0.80
C TYR A 76 -13.34 1.33 -2.10
N ASP A 77 -12.78 2.50 -2.39
CA ASP A 77 -13.04 3.23 -3.64
C ASP A 77 -12.30 2.61 -4.84
N LEU A 78 -11.17 1.92 -4.60
CA LEU A 78 -10.38 1.26 -5.63
C LEU A 78 -10.94 -0.12 -6.03
N HIS A 79 -11.88 -0.65 -5.27
CA HIS A 79 -12.41 -1.97 -5.50
C HIS A 79 -13.47 -1.98 -6.62
N PRO A 80 -13.35 -2.87 -7.63
CA PRO A 80 -14.25 -2.86 -8.80
C PRO A 80 -15.67 -3.32 -8.50
N SER A 81 -15.95 -3.93 -7.36
CA SER A 81 -17.29 -4.39 -7.00
C SER A 81 -17.91 -3.52 -5.91
N SER A 82 -19.14 -3.08 -6.16
CA SER A 82 -20.00 -2.40 -5.17
C SER A 82 -20.30 -3.24 -3.92
N SER A 83 -19.90 -4.50 -3.92
CA SER A 83 -20.06 -5.49 -2.86
C SER A 83 -18.70 -5.88 -2.27
N THR A 84 -17.78 -4.94 -2.10
CA THR A 84 -16.63 -5.22 -1.25
C THR A 84 -17.19 -5.74 0.05
N ASP A 85 -17.05 -7.03 0.27
CA ASP A 85 -17.57 -7.66 1.47
C ASP A 85 -16.70 -7.19 2.63
N ARG A 86 -17.06 -6.00 3.15
CA ARG A 86 -16.41 -5.38 4.30
C ARG A 86 -16.29 -6.38 5.45
N ALA A 87 -17.35 -7.18 5.64
CA ALA A 87 -17.34 -8.26 6.62
C ALA A 87 -16.31 -9.35 6.28
N ALA A 88 -16.00 -9.61 5.00
CA ALA A 88 -14.94 -10.56 4.64
C ALA A 88 -13.55 -9.97 4.92
N ILE A 89 -13.35 -8.69 4.68
CA ILE A 89 -12.11 -7.98 5.05
C ILE A 89 -11.91 -8.00 6.57
N GLU A 90 -12.94 -7.68 7.33
CA GLU A 90 -12.90 -7.73 8.80
C GLU A 90 -12.61 -9.15 9.31
N ARG A 91 -13.28 -10.17 8.75
CA ARG A 91 -13.03 -11.59 9.09
C ARG A 91 -11.60 -12.05 8.74
N SER A 92 -10.95 -11.43 7.75
CA SER A 92 -9.56 -11.75 7.41
C SER A 92 -8.55 -11.22 8.44
N GLY A 93 -9.00 -10.41 9.40
CA GLY A 93 -8.13 -9.78 10.40
C GLY A 93 -7.32 -8.59 9.85
N ALA A 94 -7.70 -8.08 8.68
CA ALA A 94 -6.99 -6.98 8.07
C ALA A 94 -7.19 -5.68 8.89
N SER A 95 -6.11 -4.94 9.11
CA SER A 95 -6.09 -3.65 9.81
C SER A 95 -5.58 -2.50 8.93
N CYS A 96 -4.73 -2.81 7.97
CA CYS A 96 -4.07 -1.85 7.11
C CYS A 96 -3.85 -2.37 5.69
N GLU A 97 -3.41 -1.48 4.79
CA GLU A 97 -2.98 -1.87 3.47
C GLU A 97 -1.62 -1.25 3.10
N LEU A 98 -0.82 -2.00 2.38
CA LEU A 98 0.44 -1.58 1.77
C LEU A 98 0.51 -2.10 0.34
N LEU A 99 0.69 -1.22 -0.65
CA LEU A 99 0.65 -1.58 -2.08
C LEU A 99 -0.66 -2.32 -2.45
N ALA A 100 -1.76 -1.96 -1.81
CA ALA A 100 -3.07 -2.59 -1.86
C ALA A 100 -3.13 -4.04 -1.31
N HIS A 101 -2.05 -4.61 -0.77
CA HIS A 101 -2.11 -5.83 0.01
C HIS A 101 -2.74 -5.55 1.38
N LEU A 102 -3.74 -6.35 1.77
CA LEU A 102 -4.31 -6.31 3.10
C LEU A 102 -3.41 -7.06 4.10
N LEU A 103 -3.11 -6.39 5.21
CA LEU A 103 -2.26 -6.91 6.27
C LEU A 103 -2.95 -6.82 7.63
N ASP A 104 -2.59 -7.74 8.52
CA ASP A 104 -3.05 -7.74 9.91
C ASP A 104 -2.30 -6.71 10.78
N ASP A 105 -2.61 -6.66 12.06
CA ASP A 105 -2.00 -5.76 13.05
C ASP A 105 -0.52 -6.06 13.35
N HIS A 106 -0.01 -7.19 12.88
CA HIS A 106 1.41 -7.56 12.92
C HIS A 106 2.13 -7.35 11.57
N GLY A 107 1.45 -6.77 10.58
CA GLY A 107 2.00 -6.55 9.24
C GLY A 107 2.12 -7.82 8.39
N ARG A 108 1.40 -8.89 8.71
CA ARG A 108 1.38 -10.13 7.94
C ARG A 108 0.26 -10.07 6.91
N VAL A 109 0.50 -10.64 5.73
CA VAL A 109 -0.51 -10.69 4.66
C VAL A 109 -1.72 -11.51 5.10
N CYS A 110 -2.89 -10.91 5.02
CA CYS A 110 -4.15 -11.60 5.33
C CYS A 110 -4.51 -12.61 4.24
N ASP A 111 -5.11 -13.74 4.63
CA ASP A 111 -5.71 -14.67 3.67
C ASP A 111 -7.04 -14.10 3.17
N TYR A 112 -6.91 -13.26 2.15
CA TYR A 112 -8.03 -12.63 1.47
C TYR A 112 -7.88 -12.81 -0.04
N SER A 113 -8.98 -13.18 -0.69
CA SER A 113 -8.96 -13.62 -2.10
C SER A 113 -8.33 -12.59 -3.04
N LEU A 114 -8.60 -11.31 -2.82
CA LEU A 114 -8.06 -10.23 -3.68
C LEU A 114 -6.56 -10.00 -3.52
N ASN A 115 -5.95 -10.38 -2.40
CA ASN A 115 -4.49 -10.36 -2.29
C ASN A 115 -3.84 -11.27 -3.35
N ARG A 116 -4.54 -12.30 -3.83
CA ARG A 116 -4.05 -13.22 -4.86
C ARG A 116 -4.25 -12.72 -6.29
N SER A 117 -5.23 -11.85 -6.52
CA SER A 117 -5.54 -11.27 -7.83
C SER A 117 -4.97 -9.86 -8.04
N LEU A 118 -4.23 -9.35 -7.08
CA LEU A 118 -3.69 -8.01 -7.07
C LEU A 118 -2.56 -7.83 -8.10
N VAL A 119 -2.67 -6.85 -8.98
CA VAL A 119 -1.66 -6.47 -9.98
C VAL A 119 -0.72 -5.43 -9.38
N SER A 120 0.10 -5.88 -8.44
CA SER A 120 1.08 -5.09 -7.71
C SER A 120 2.35 -5.90 -7.49
N LEU A 121 3.44 -5.27 -7.03
CA LEU A 121 4.58 -5.99 -6.49
C LEU A 121 4.12 -6.85 -5.31
N THR A 122 4.62 -8.05 -5.21
CA THR A 122 4.46 -8.85 -4.00
C THR A 122 5.27 -8.24 -2.85
N LEU A 123 4.89 -8.50 -1.60
CA LEU A 123 5.67 -8.00 -0.47
C LEU A 123 7.12 -8.52 -0.43
N PRO A 124 7.42 -9.79 -0.82
CA PRO A 124 8.80 -10.23 -0.97
C PRO A 124 9.59 -9.46 -2.04
N GLU A 125 8.96 -9.12 -3.19
CA GLU A 125 9.59 -8.27 -4.21
C GLU A 125 9.83 -6.85 -3.69
N PHE A 126 8.87 -6.28 -2.98
CA PHE A 126 9.00 -4.98 -2.34
C PHE A 126 10.10 -4.99 -1.26
N ALA A 127 10.18 -6.03 -0.45
CA ALA A 127 11.20 -6.19 0.57
C ALA A 127 12.63 -6.23 -0.01
N SER A 128 12.80 -6.65 -1.27
CA SER A 128 14.10 -6.68 -1.94
C SER A 128 14.60 -5.29 -2.36
N ILE A 129 13.75 -4.26 -2.33
CA ILE A 129 14.16 -2.87 -2.64
C ILE A 129 15.01 -2.34 -1.48
N PRO A 130 16.22 -1.80 -1.74
CA PRO A 130 17.17 -1.44 -0.69
C PRO A 130 16.68 -0.39 0.30
N THR A 131 15.88 0.59 -0.15
CA THR A 131 15.34 1.65 0.71
C THR A 131 13.84 1.79 0.50
N LYS A 132 13.07 1.64 1.57
CA LYS A 132 11.61 1.71 1.57
C LYS A 132 11.15 2.83 2.49
N ILE A 133 10.54 3.86 1.93
CA ILE A 133 10.06 5.06 2.61
C ILE A 133 8.54 5.03 2.64
N GLY A 134 7.95 4.92 3.81
CA GLY A 134 6.52 5.09 4.03
C GLY A 134 6.18 6.56 4.25
N VAL A 135 5.13 7.05 3.62
CA VAL A 135 4.61 8.40 3.82
C VAL A 135 3.14 8.31 4.20
N ALA A 136 2.81 8.71 5.41
CA ALA A 136 1.43 8.73 5.89
C ALA A 136 1.29 9.72 7.03
N SER A 137 0.15 10.39 7.12
CA SER A 137 -0.17 11.35 8.17
C SER A 137 -1.63 11.26 8.60
N GLY A 138 -1.90 11.69 9.81
CA GLY A 138 -3.21 11.66 10.45
C GLY A 138 -3.27 10.65 11.60
N PRO A 139 -3.78 11.05 12.78
CA PRO A 139 -3.83 10.19 13.97
C PRO A 139 -4.54 8.86 13.76
N ASN A 140 -5.55 8.83 12.88
CA ASN A 140 -6.29 7.62 12.50
C ASN A 140 -5.42 6.57 11.76
N LYS A 141 -4.24 6.97 11.29
CA LYS A 141 -3.29 6.07 10.63
C LYS A 141 -2.23 5.52 11.56
N ALA A 142 -2.17 5.95 12.82
CA ALA A 142 -1.16 5.51 13.76
C ALA A 142 -1.14 3.98 13.94
N GLY A 143 -2.29 3.35 14.13
CA GLY A 143 -2.40 1.88 14.20
C GLY A 143 -1.93 1.18 12.91
N PRO A 144 -2.49 1.50 11.73
CA PRO A 144 -2.00 1.03 10.45
C PRO A 144 -0.49 1.19 10.24
N ILE A 145 0.07 2.35 10.57
CA ILE A 145 1.52 2.59 10.46
C ILE A 145 2.28 1.64 11.40
N LEU A 146 1.84 1.51 12.64
CA LEU A 146 2.47 0.62 13.61
C LEU A 146 2.46 -0.84 13.14
N SER A 147 1.37 -1.30 12.53
CA SER A 147 1.28 -2.64 11.94
C SER A 147 2.34 -2.84 10.84
N ILE A 148 2.51 -1.86 9.95
CA ILE A 148 3.51 -1.91 8.88
C ILE A 148 4.95 -1.91 9.43
N LEU A 149 5.21 -1.14 10.49
CA LEU A 149 6.52 -1.11 11.16
C LEU A 149 6.83 -2.44 11.86
N ARG A 150 5.83 -3.07 12.50
CA ARG A 150 5.97 -4.41 13.11
C ARG A 150 6.31 -5.48 12.08
N GLY A 151 5.72 -5.40 10.88
CA GLY A 151 6.03 -6.28 9.77
C GLY A 151 7.41 -6.04 9.15
N ASN A 152 8.16 -5.04 9.62
CA ASN A 152 9.47 -4.64 9.09
C ASN A 152 9.43 -4.34 7.58
N HIS A 153 8.34 -3.70 7.13
CA HIS A 153 8.14 -3.39 5.72
C HIS A 153 8.80 -2.09 5.27
N LEU A 154 9.26 -1.23 6.19
CA LEU A 154 9.82 0.09 5.90
C LEU A 154 11.16 0.29 6.60
N ASP A 155 12.03 1.06 5.96
CA ASP A 155 13.30 1.51 6.54
C ASP A 155 13.18 2.94 7.09
N THR A 156 12.23 3.72 6.57
CA THR A 156 12.00 5.12 6.94
C THR A 156 10.51 5.43 6.93
N LEU A 157 10.06 6.19 7.90
CA LEU A 157 8.71 6.75 7.96
C LEU A 157 8.77 8.28 7.90
N VAL A 158 7.98 8.87 7.01
CA VAL A 158 7.72 10.31 6.95
C VAL A 158 6.28 10.54 7.42
N THR A 159 6.12 11.22 8.53
CA THR A 159 4.81 11.47 9.14
C THR A 159 4.80 12.84 9.83
N ASP A 160 3.63 13.29 10.29
CA ASP A 160 3.48 14.47 11.12
C ASP A 160 3.72 14.16 12.62
N GLU A 161 3.99 15.22 13.40
CA GLU A 161 4.30 15.11 14.83
C GLU A 161 3.18 14.42 15.62
N ALA A 162 1.92 14.78 15.37
CA ALA A 162 0.78 14.23 16.10
C ALA A 162 0.61 12.73 15.83
N THR A 163 0.78 12.33 14.58
CA THR A 163 0.74 10.91 14.18
C THR A 163 1.92 10.16 14.80
N GLY A 164 3.12 10.73 14.77
CA GLY A 164 4.32 10.15 15.39
C GLY A 164 4.15 9.94 16.89
N ALA A 165 3.64 10.94 17.60
CA ALA A 165 3.34 10.83 19.04
C ALA A 165 2.35 9.69 19.32
N ARG A 166 1.27 9.60 18.54
CA ARG A 166 0.26 8.53 18.72
C ARG A 166 0.82 7.14 18.44
N ILE A 167 1.72 6.98 17.46
CA ILE A 167 2.42 5.71 17.21
C ILE A 167 3.24 5.28 18.43
N LEU A 168 3.99 6.20 19.05
CA LEU A 168 4.80 5.92 20.22
C LEU A 168 3.94 5.55 21.44
N GLU A 169 2.80 6.23 21.64
CA GLU A 169 1.82 5.87 22.67
C GLU A 169 1.34 4.43 22.50
N LEU A 170 0.83 4.07 21.30
CA LEU A 170 0.34 2.74 21.00
C LEU A 170 1.43 1.67 21.19
N ALA A 171 2.65 1.93 20.75
CA ALA A 171 3.78 1.02 20.95
C ALA A 171 4.08 0.79 22.42
N SER A 172 3.99 1.85 23.25
CA SER A 172 4.24 1.77 24.70
C SER A 172 3.14 1.00 25.44
N GLU A 173 1.86 1.19 25.06
CA GLU A 173 0.72 0.49 25.65
C GLU A 173 0.83 -1.05 25.49
N GLU A 174 1.53 -1.52 24.46
CA GLU A 174 1.71 -2.93 24.18
C GLU A 174 3.06 -3.50 24.66
N GLY A 175 3.86 -2.72 25.40
CA GLY A 175 5.10 -3.19 26.02
C GLY A 175 6.31 -3.23 25.08
N PHE A 176 6.26 -2.57 23.94
CA PHE A 176 7.44 -2.30 23.12
C PHE A 176 8.28 -1.20 23.76
N SER A 177 9.40 -1.59 24.42
CA SER A 177 10.46 -0.64 24.77
C SER A 177 11.24 -0.27 23.53
N ALA A 178 11.44 1.04 23.32
CA ALA A 178 12.28 1.58 22.27
C ALA A 178 13.76 1.21 22.44
#